data_b26a93ab465159bea6ea3dc8f9d2fab4
#
_entry.id   b26a93ab465159bea6ea3dc8f9d2fab4
#
_cell.length_a   1.000
_cell.length_b   1.000
_cell.length_c   1.000
_cell.angle_alpha   90.00
_cell.angle_beta   90.00
_cell.angle_gamma   90.00
#
_symmetry.space_group_name_H-M   'P 1'
#
loop_
_entity.id
_entity.type
_entity.pdbx_description
1 polymer ?
#
loop_
_entity_poly.entity_id
_entity_poly.type
_entity_poly.pdbx_seq_one_letter_code
_entity_poly.pdbx_strand_id
1 'polypeptide(L)'
;MRGTVTNAFGLRHARAGDREWLYALHCATMRDVVERTWGWDEAWQRAHFDSRFAPAAISVVTVAGRDVGVLSLQARPAELYVAALEIAPEMQGRGLGTAVMRRVLADAASRGLPVTLQVLKANEGARRLYERLGFQVTGEVERHLRMRHAGPGP
;
A
#
# COMPACT_ATOMS: atom_id res chain seq x y z
N MET A 1 -17.22 11.32 -18.26
CA MET A 1 -16.91 9.88 -18.27
C MET A 1 -15.74 9.60 -17.34
N ARG A 2 -15.97 8.76 -16.35
CA ARG A 2 -14.89 8.41 -15.43
C ARG A 2 -13.95 7.45 -16.14
N GLY A 3 -12.80 7.95 -16.56
CA GLY A 3 -11.79 7.11 -17.16
C GLY A 3 -11.27 6.11 -16.12
N THR A 4 -11.28 4.84 -16.47
CA THR A 4 -10.61 3.82 -15.68
C THR A 4 -9.10 4.05 -15.82
N VAL A 5 -8.42 4.38 -14.73
CA VAL A 5 -6.98 4.71 -14.75
C VAL A 5 -6.13 3.44 -14.68
N THR A 6 -6.67 2.31 -15.14
CA THR A 6 -6.15 0.98 -14.85
C THR A 6 -4.74 0.69 -15.36
N ASN A 7 -4.29 1.34 -16.43
CA ASN A 7 -2.97 1.05 -17.01
C ASN A 7 -2.10 2.29 -17.21
N ALA A 8 -2.54 3.46 -16.71
CA ALA A 8 -1.87 4.72 -16.98
C ALA A 8 -1.17 5.32 -15.75
N PHE A 9 -0.67 4.47 -14.87
CA PHE A 9 0.09 4.93 -13.71
C PHE A 9 1.58 4.72 -13.91
N GLY A 10 2.38 5.55 -13.24
CA GLY A 10 3.82 5.38 -13.15
C GLY A 10 4.24 5.20 -11.71
N LEU A 11 5.46 4.73 -11.54
CA LEU A 11 6.12 4.66 -10.24
C LEU A 11 7.43 5.40 -10.36
N ARG A 12 7.68 6.34 -9.44
CA ARG A 12 8.96 7.01 -9.34
C ARG A 12 9.53 6.80 -7.95
N HIS A 13 10.84 6.82 -7.81
CA HIS A 13 11.47 6.74 -6.50
C HIS A 13 11.14 7.99 -5.68
N ALA A 14 10.85 7.80 -4.40
CA ALA A 14 10.68 8.92 -3.49
C ALA A 14 12.01 9.62 -3.24
N ARG A 15 11.94 10.88 -2.86
CA ARG A 15 13.08 11.74 -2.53
C ARG A 15 12.87 12.31 -1.12
N ALA A 16 13.93 12.83 -0.53
CA ALA A 16 13.84 13.46 0.79
C ALA A 16 12.76 14.57 0.83
N GLY A 17 12.62 15.32 -0.26
CA GLY A 17 11.63 16.39 -0.38
C GLY A 17 10.18 15.93 -0.42
N ASP A 18 9.91 14.63 -0.59
CA ASP A 18 8.56 14.08 -0.62
C ASP A 18 8.01 13.81 0.78
N ARG A 19 8.82 13.92 1.83
CA ARG A 19 8.45 13.54 3.19
C ARG A 19 7.12 14.17 3.65
N GLU A 20 6.98 15.46 3.50
CA GLU A 20 5.78 16.16 3.97
C GLU A 20 4.54 15.78 3.19
N TRP A 21 4.66 15.64 1.89
CA TRP A 21 3.54 15.19 1.06
C TRP A 21 3.13 13.75 1.41
N LEU A 22 4.10 12.87 1.59
CA LEU A 22 3.83 11.48 1.96
C LEU A 22 3.22 11.38 3.36
N TYR A 23 3.63 12.21 4.30
CA TYR A 23 3.00 12.25 5.61
C TYR A 23 1.55 12.74 5.52
N ALA A 24 1.30 13.78 4.74
CA ALA A 24 -0.07 14.28 4.51
C ALA A 24 -0.94 13.20 3.86
N LEU A 25 -0.40 12.45 2.90
CA LEU A 25 -1.10 11.32 2.28
C LEU A 25 -1.44 10.24 3.32
N HIS A 26 -0.49 9.89 4.16
CA HIS A 26 -0.70 8.93 5.25
C HIS A 26 -1.84 9.38 6.16
N CYS A 27 -1.84 10.63 6.58
CA CYS A 27 -2.92 11.19 7.39
C CYS A 27 -4.27 11.10 6.68
N ALA A 28 -4.32 11.48 5.41
CA ALA A 28 -5.57 11.49 4.64
C ALA A 28 -6.16 10.09 4.45
N THR A 29 -5.31 9.07 4.30
CA THR A 29 -5.76 7.72 4.00
C THR A 29 -5.96 6.84 5.24
N MET A 30 -5.17 7.07 6.30
CA MET A 30 -5.12 6.15 7.44
C MET A 30 -5.73 6.71 8.72
N ARG A 31 -5.97 8.02 8.81
CA ARG A 31 -6.42 8.62 10.06
C ARG A 31 -7.70 7.98 10.60
N ASP A 32 -8.71 7.83 9.75
CA ASP A 32 -10.01 7.28 10.19
C ASP A 32 -9.86 5.85 10.72
N VAL A 33 -9.14 5.00 10.01
CA VAL A 33 -8.95 3.60 10.39
C VAL A 33 -8.13 3.47 11.66
N VAL A 34 -7.06 4.25 11.78
CA VAL A 34 -6.20 4.26 12.97
C VAL A 34 -6.96 4.82 14.17
N GLU A 35 -7.72 5.88 13.97
CA GLU A 35 -8.53 6.48 15.05
C GLU A 35 -9.54 5.48 15.62
N ARG A 36 -10.20 4.73 14.75
CA ARG A 36 -11.14 3.68 15.18
C ARG A 36 -10.47 2.49 15.85
N THR A 37 -9.20 2.26 15.58
CA THR A 37 -8.46 1.12 16.14
C THR A 37 -7.81 1.47 17.47
N TRP A 38 -7.07 2.59 17.54
CA TRP A 38 -6.26 2.97 18.70
C TRP A 38 -6.46 4.42 19.15
N GLY A 39 -7.17 5.22 18.38
CA GLY A 39 -7.12 6.66 18.52
C GLY A 39 -5.93 7.23 17.73
N TRP A 40 -6.05 8.48 17.32
CA TRP A 40 -5.00 9.16 16.56
C TRP A 40 -4.20 10.06 17.47
N ASP A 41 -2.92 9.73 17.67
CA ASP A 41 -1.96 10.55 18.40
C ASP A 41 -1.03 11.19 17.38
N GLU A 42 -1.19 12.49 17.16
CA GLU A 42 -0.46 13.21 16.11
C GLU A 42 1.06 13.15 16.33
N ALA A 43 1.51 13.35 17.55
CA ALA A 43 2.95 13.35 17.85
C ALA A 43 3.54 11.96 17.61
N TRP A 44 2.84 10.91 18.03
CA TRP A 44 3.29 9.55 17.83
C TRP A 44 3.32 9.18 16.35
N GLN A 45 2.25 9.53 15.62
CA GLN A 45 2.17 9.24 14.18
C GLN A 45 3.30 9.91 13.43
N ARG A 46 3.56 11.17 13.73
CA ARG A 46 4.65 11.91 13.07
C ARG A 46 6.01 11.28 13.38
N ALA A 47 6.28 11.00 14.64
CA ALA A 47 7.55 10.41 15.05
C ALA A 47 7.74 9.01 14.42
N HIS A 48 6.68 8.21 14.40
CA HIS A 48 6.72 6.88 13.79
C HIS A 48 6.98 6.96 12.29
N PHE A 49 6.26 7.84 11.59
CA PHE A 49 6.48 8.07 10.16
C PHE A 49 7.91 8.50 9.87
N ASP A 50 8.41 9.48 10.61
CA ASP A 50 9.76 10.00 10.41
C ASP A 50 10.83 8.93 10.65
N SER A 51 10.63 8.09 11.66
CA SER A 51 11.57 7.00 11.98
C SER A 51 11.63 5.93 10.89
N ARG A 52 10.58 5.79 10.11
CA ARG A 52 10.49 4.76 9.06
C ARG A 52 10.68 5.32 7.66
N PHE A 53 10.84 6.62 7.54
CA PHE A 53 10.97 7.23 6.22
C PHE A 53 12.32 6.86 5.60
N ALA A 54 12.27 5.99 4.59
CA ALA A 54 13.43 5.53 3.84
C ALA A 54 13.13 5.67 2.35
N PRO A 55 13.46 6.82 1.72
CA PRO A 55 13.07 7.11 0.34
C PRO A 55 13.45 6.03 -0.66
N ALA A 56 14.59 5.37 -0.46
CA ALA A 56 15.05 4.32 -1.37
C ALA A 56 14.09 3.11 -1.45
N ALA A 57 13.30 2.87 -0.41
CA ALA A 57 12.35 1.77 -0.35
C ALA A 57 10.93 2.18 -0.71
N ILE A 58 10.72 3.43 -1.10
CA ILE A 58 9.40 4.01 -1.34
C ILE A 58 9.27 4.42 -2.79
N SER A 59 8.16 4.04 -3.42
CA SER A 59 7.78 4.53 -4.74
C SER A 59 6.56 5.43 -4.62
N VAL A 60 6.59 6.55 -5.32
CA VAL A 60 5.43 7.43 -5.45
C VAL A 60 4.65 6.99 -6.68
N VAL A 61 3.36 6.78 -6.51
CA VAL A 61 2.46 6.43 -7.61
C VAL A 61 2.04 7.72 -8.31
N THR A 62 2.20 7.77 -9.64
CA THR A 62 1.86 8.95 -10.43
C THR A 62 0.80 8.61 -11.47
N VAL A 63 -0.05 9.59 -11.78
CA VAL A 63 -1.01 9.51 -12.89
C VAL A 63 -0.95 10.84 -13.62
N ALA A 64 -0.68 10.80 -14.93
CA ALA A 64 -0.55 11.99 -15.75
C ALA A 64 0.44 13.02 -15.18
N GLY A 65 1.55 12.52 -14.62
CA GLY A 65 2.60 13.36 -14.03
C GLY A 65 2.28 13.91 -12.64
N ARG A 66 1.16 13.52 -12.04
CA ARG A 66 0.75 13.99 -10.69
C ARG A 66 0.98 12.89 -9.67
N ASP A 67 1.48 13.26 -8.51
CA ASP A 67 1.68 12.34 -7.38
C ASP A 67 0.32 12.03 -6.75
N VAL A 68 -0.06 10.75 -6.72
CA VAL A 68 -1.39 10.32 -6.27
C VAL A 68 -1.37 9.18 -5.26
N GLY A 69 -0.22 8.64 -4.94
CA GLY A 69 -0.16 7.53 -4.00
C GLY A 69 1.25 7.12 -3.63
N VAL A 70 1.34 6.12 -2.78
CA VAL A 70 2.60 5.55 -2.33
C VAL A 70 2.52 4.03 -2.35
N LEU A 71 3.63 3.42 -2.76
CA LEU A 71 3.86 1.98 -2.68
C LEU A 71 5.20 1.75 -2.02
N SER A 72 5.23 1.04 -0.91
CA SER A 72 6.47 0.66 -0.24
C SER A 72 6.58 -0.86 -0.20
N LEU A 73 7.65 -1.38 -0.75
CA LEU A 73 7.92 -2.81 -0.82
C LEU A 73 9.19 -3.15 -0.06
N GLN A 74 9.19 -4.30 0.61
CA GLN A 74 10.38 -4.85 1.25
C GLN A 74 10.66 -6.22 0.64
N ALA A 75 11.83 -6.35 0.00
CA ALA A 75 12.29 -7.64 -0.47
C ALA A 75 12.81 -8.45 0.73
N ARG A 76 12.19 -9.58 0.98
CA ARG A 76 12.60 -10.53 2.02
C ARG A 76 13.10 -11.81 1.35
N PRO A 77 13.85 -12.66 2.06
CA PRO A 77 14.43 -13.85 1.40
C PRO A 77 13.43 -14.77 0.70
N ALA A 78 12.23 -14.92 1.26
CA ALA A 78 11.25 -15.87 0.75
C ALA A 78 9.93 -15.22 0.31
N GLU A 79 9.85 -13.90 0.32
CA GLU A 79 8.60 -13.19 0.02
C GLU A 79 8.86 -11.74 -0.37
N LEU A 80 7.90 -11.16 -1.07
CA LEU A 80 7.84 -9.72 -1.29
C LEU A 80 6.77 -9.16 -0.36
N TYR A 81 7.17 -8.29 0.56
CA TYR A 81 6.27 -7.71 1.56
C TYR A 81 5.81 -6.32 1.14
N VAL A 82 4.50 -6.10 1.11
CA VAL A 82 3.93 -4.77 0.86
C VAL A 82 3.81 -4.04 2.19
N ALA A 83 4.72 -3.11 2.42
CA ALA A 83 4.75 -2.34 3.66
C ALA A 83 3.71 -1.22 3.67
N ALA A 84 3.40 -0.64 2.53
CA ALA A 84 2.38 0.40 2.40
C ALA A 84 1.85 0.47 0.96
N LEU A 85 0.54 0.65 0.85
CA LEU A 85 -0.12 1.06 -0.37
C LEU A 85 -1.22 2.04 0.03
N GLU A 86 -1.04 3.30 -0.36
CA GLU A 86 -2.01 4.35 -0.05
C GLU A 86 -2.27 5.15 -1.31
N ILE A 87 -3.54 5.34 -1.63
CA ILE A 87 -3.98 6.12 -2.79
C ILE A 87 -4.72 7.34 -2.28
N ALA A 88 -4.40 8.50 -2.82
CA ALA A 88 -5.05 9.76 -2.43
C ALA A 88 -6.58 9.62 -2.53
N PRO A 89 -7.33 10.14 -1.55
CA PRO A 89 -8.79 9.95 -1.51
C PRO A 89 -9.50 10.29 -2.80
N GLU A 90 -9.11 11.37 -3.47
CA GLU A 90 -9.71 11.80 -4.75
C GLU A 90 -9.45 10.84 -5.91
N MET A 91 -8.47 9.94 -5.76
CA MET A 91 -8.13 8.95 -6.79
C MET A 91 -8.63 7.54 -6.44
N GLN A 92 -9.24 7.36 -5.29
CA GLN A 92 -9.79 6.07 -4.89
C GLN A 92 -11.06 5.74 -5.69
N GLY A 93 -11.39 4.46 -5.75
CA GLY A 93 -12.59 3.99 -6.46
C GLY A 93 -12.47 4.01 -7.99
N ARG A 94 -11.25 4.13 -8.52
CA ARG A 94 -10.98 4.16 -9.97
C ARG A 94 -10.15 2.98 -10.46
N GLY A 95 -9.92 1.99 -9.60
CA GLY A 95 -9.14 0.82 -9.95
C GLY A 95 -7.62 1.00 -9.87
N LEU A 96 -7.14 2.14 -9.37
CA LEU A 96 -5.71 2.42 -9.31
C LEU A 96 -4.98 1.48 -8.34
N GLY A 97 -5.53 1.29 -7.14
CA GLY A 97 -4.93 0.35 -6.17
C GLY A 97 -4.84 -1.07 -6.71
N THR A 98 -5.88 -1.51 -7.41
CA THR A 98 -5.90 -2.82 -8.07
C THR A 98 -4.82 -2.91 -9.14
N ALA A 99 -4.68 -1.88 -9.97
CA ALA A 99 -3.68 -1.85 -11.04
C ALA A 99 -2.25 -1.90 -10.48
N VAL A 100 -1.98 -1.12 -9.44
CA VAL A 100 -0.67 -1.11 -8.76
C VAL A 100 -0.36 -2.49 -8.19
N MET A 101 -1.32 -3.10 -7.48
CA MET A 101 -1.12 -4.42 -6.87
C MET A 101 -0.96 -5.52 -7.92
N ARG A 102 -1.65 -5.44 -9.04
CA ARG A 102 -1.46 -6.40 -10.13
C ARG A 102 -0.03 -6.34 -10.68
N ARG A 103 0.54 -5.16 -10.76
CA ARG A 103 1.93 -5.01 -11.17
C ARG A 103 2.88 -5.62 -10.15
N VAL A 104 2.61 -5.41 -8.86
CA VAL A 104 3.39 -6.04 -7.77
C VAL A 104 3.33 -7.55 -7.87
N LEU A 105 2.14 -8.10 -8.08
CA LEU A 105 1.94 -9.55 -8.20
C LEU A 105 2.64 -10.14 -9.41
N ALA A 106 2.61 -9.44 -10.55
CA ALA A 106 3.30 -9.87 -11.76
C ALA A 106 4.82 -9.87 -11.56
N ASP A 107 5.34 -8.85 -10.92
CA ASP A 107 6.77 -8.72 -10.61
C ASP A 107 7.22 -9.84 -9.67
N ALA A 108 6.46 -10.10 -8.62
CA ALA A 108 6.75 -11.19 -7.69
C ALA A 108 6.68 -12.56 -8.39
N ALA A 109 5.70 -12.76 -9.25
CA ALA A 109 5.56 -13.99 -10.02
C ALA A 109 6.78 -14.27 -10.90
N SER A 110 7.32 -13.22 -11.53
CA SER A 110 8.53 -13.36 -12.36
C SER A 110 9.76 -13.77 -11.56
N ARG A 111 9.73 -13.55 -10.25
CA ARG A 111 10.80 -13.95 -9.33
C ARG A 111 10.47 -15.21 -8.53
N GLY A 112 9.30 -15.81 -8.77
CA GLY A 112 8.84 -16.97 -8.02
C GLY A 112 8.55 -16.71 -6.54
N LEU A 113 8.18 -15.47 -6.19
CA LEU A 113 7.94 -15.07 -4.80
C LEU A 113 6.46 -14.90 -4.51
N PRO A 114 5.99 -15.34 -3.33
CA PRO A 114 4.69 -14.92 -2.84
C PRO A 114 4.72 -13.46 -2.39
N VAL A 115 3.56 -12.85 -2.33
CA VAL A 115 3.40 -11.49 -1.81
C VAL A 115 2.65 -11.55 -0.49
N THR A 116 3.16 -10.86 0.52
CA THR A 116 2.56 -10.81 1.85
C THR A 116 2.31 -9.36 2.26
N LEU A 117 1.36 -9.17 3.16
CA LEU A 117 1.04 -7.87 3.72
C LEU A 117 0.31 -8.03 5.04
N GLN A 118 0.15 -6.92 5.74
CA GLN A 118 -0.72 -6.82 6.90
C GLN A 118 -1.73 -5.71 6.65
N VAL A 119 -2.97 -5.93 7.08
CA VAL A 119 -4.04 -4.95 6.97
C VAL A 119 -4.73 -4.82 8.32
N LEU A 120 -5.04 -3.58 8.72
CA LEU A 120 -5.82 -3.35 9.93
C LEU A 120 -7.20 -4.00 9.78
N LYS A 121 -7.64 -4.71 10.81
CA LYS A 121 -8.96 -5.35 10.80
C LYS A 121 -10.08 -4.35 10.52
N ALA A 122 -9.94 -3.11 11.01
CA ALA A 122 -10.90 -2.05 10.78
C ALA A 122 -10.91 -1.54 9.33
N ASN A 123 -9.88 -1.85 8.54
CA ASN A 123 -9.78 -1.40 7.16
C ASN A 123 -10.41 -2.43 6.20
N GLU A 124 -11.72 -2.51 6.24
CA GLU A 124 -12.48 -3.48 5.45
C GLU A 124 -12.35 -3.24 3.95
N GLY A 125 -12.24 -1.99 3.52
CA GLY A 125 -12.08 -1.66 2.11
C GLY A 125 -10.79 -2.22 1.53
N ALA A 126 -9.68 -2.06 2.25
CA ALA A 126 -8.39 -2.63 1.84
C ALA A 126 -8.44 -4.15 1.84
N ARG A 127 -9.02 -4.75 2.89
CA ARG A 127 -9.17 -6.20 2.95
C ARG A 127 -9.92 -6.75 1.74
N ARG A 128 -11.04 -6.13 1.38
CA ARG A 128 -11.82 -6.56 0.21
C ARG A 128 -11.03 -6.43 -1.09
N LEU A 129 -10.24 -5.38 -1.23
CA LEU A 129 -9.36 -5.22 -2.39
C LEU A 129 -8.40 -6.40 -2.51
N TYR A 130 -7.72 -6.73 -1.41
CA TYR A 130 -6.75 -7.83 -1.42
C TYR A 130 -7.42 -9.18 -1.64
N GLU A 131 -8.58 -9.42 -1.03
CA GLU A 131 -9.32 -10.66 -1.25
C GLU A 131 -9.72 -10.83 -2.72
N ARG A 132 -10.17 -9.76 -3.38
CA ARG A 132 -10.52 -9.79 -4.81
C ARG A 132 -9.31 -10.12 -5.69
N LEU A 133 -8.12 -9.77 -5.25
CA LEU A 133 -6.88 -10.07 -5.97
C LEU A 133 -6.35 -11.47 -5.70
N GLY A 134 -6.97 -12.22 -4.80
CA GLY A 134 -6.57 -13.59 -4.49
C GLY A 134 -5.74 -13.73 -3.22
N PHE A 135 -5.60 -12.68 -2.43
CA PHE A 135 -4.95 -12.80 -1.12
C PHE A 135 -5.85 -13.55 -0.15
N GLN A 136 -5.23 -14.34 0.70
CA GLN A 136 -5.92 -15.09 1.74
C GLN A 136 -5.38 -14.71 3.10
N VAL A 137 -6.24 -14.69 4.11
CA VAL A 137 -5.83 -14.44 5.50
C VAL A 137 -5.05 -15.67 5.98
N THR A 138 -3.84 -15.44 6.48
CA THR A 138 -2.97 -16.50 6.99
C THR A 138 -2.81 -16.45 8.51
N GLY A 139 -3.24 -15.37 9.15
CA GLY A 139 -3.14 -15.24 10.58
C GLY A 139 -3.54 -13.85 11.06
N GLU A 140 -3.39 -13.65 12.36
CA GLU A 140 -3.69 -12.38 13.01
C GLU A 140 -2.51 -11.96 13.88
N VAL A 141 -2.24 -10.65 13.92
CA VAL A 141 -1.26 -10.06 14.83
C VAL A 141 -1.92 -8.83 15.43
N GLU A 142 -2.35 -8.93 16.69
CA GLU A 142 -3.02 -7.84 17.39
C GLU A 142 -4.23 -7.32 16.61
N ARG A 143 -4.17 -6.10 16.10
CA ARG A 143 -5.25 -5.46 15.34
C ARG A 143 -5.14 -5.66 13.84
N HIS A 144 -4.19 -6.49 13.38
CA HIS A 144 -3.93 -6.71 11.96
C HIS A 144 -4.30 -8.13 11.54
N LEU A 145 -4.66 -8.26 10.27
CA LEU A 145 -4.71 -9.54 9.58
C LEU A 145 -3.45 -9.66 8.72
N ARG A 146 -2.83 -10.83 8.76
CA ARG A 146 -1.78 -11.18 7.79
C ARG A 146 -2.46 -11.78 6.58
N MET A 147 -2.04 -11.34 5.41
CA MET A 147 -2.57 -11.86 4.14
C MET A 147 -1.43 -12.27 3.22
N ARG A 148 -1.68 -13.27 2.40
CA ARG A 148 -0.69 -13.81 1.48
C ARG A 148 -1.33 -14.18 0.15
N HIS A 149 -0.63 -13.83 -0.93
CA HIS A 149 -0.90 -14.30 -2.28
C HIS A 149 0.20 -15.27 -2.64
N ALA A 150 -0.18 -16.52 -2.94
CA ALA A 150 0.79 -17.60 -3.12
C ALA A 150 1.63 -17.49 -4.39
N GLY A 151 1.27 -16.55 -5.29
CA GLY A 151 1.89 -16.46 -6.59
C GLY A 151 1.23 -17.41 -7.59
N PRO A 152 1.81 -17.57 -8.80
CA PRO A 152 1.27 -18.49 -9.77
C PRO A 152 1.32 -19.91 -9.22
N GLY A 153 0.26 -20.68 -9.50
CA GLY A 153 0.20 -22.07 -9.11
C GLY A 153 1.32 -22.89 -9.75
N PRO A 154 1.53 -24.12 -9.28
CA PRO A 154 2.54 -24.99 -9.85
C PRO A 154 2.32 -25.29 -11.33
#